data_9c09690f135a04549611e240b69cc1fa
#
_entry.id   9c09690f135a04549611e240b69cc1fa
#
_cell.length_a   1.000
_cell.length_b   1.000
_cell.length_c   1.000
_cell.angle_alpha   90.00
_cell.angle_beta   90.00
_cell.angle_gamma   90.00
#
_symmetry.space_group_name_H-M   'P 1'
#
loop_
_entity.id
_entity.type
_entity.pdbx_description
1 polymer ?
#
loop_
_entity_poly.entity_id
_entity_poly.type
_entity_poly.pdbx_seq_one_letter_code
_entity_poly.pdbx_strand_id
1 'polypeptide(L)'
;MCSSDLPGLVQTSLNYAMVYTEDDRVVSRFMIRSSINSQAEDTARRVMALTRALGGEATVPSSYSAWQYRPDSHLREVMTDAFMTVYGMEPRIAAQHASLECGIFSGKIPELDCISIGPDVVNVHTPRERLRIASTWRTWAFLRETLRRLK
;
A
#
# COMPACT_ATOMS: atom_id res chain seq x y z
N MET A 1 8.61 -14.24 3.58
CA MET A 1 7.36 -13.45 3.78
C MET A 1 6.83 -13.73 5.16
N CYS A 2 6.56 -12.69 5.96
CA CYS A 2 5.91 -12.83 7.26
C CYS A 2 4.39 -12.73 7.09
N SER A 3 3.63 -13.59 7.76
CA SER A 3 2.16 -13.49 7.78
C SER A 3 1.73 -12.31 8.65
N SER A 4 0.58 -11.72 8.34
CA SER A 4 -0.08 -10.73 9.20
C SER A 4 -1.17 -11.40 10.04
N ASP A 5 -1.66 -10.69 11.07
CA ASP A 5 -2.82 -11.11 11.83
C ASP A 5 -4.13 -11.09 11.00
N LEU A 6 -4.07 -10.50 9.79
CA LEU A 6 -5.18 -10.49 8.84
C LEU A 6 -5.05 -11.68 7.89
N PRO A 7 -6.06 -12.57 7.81
CA PRO A 7 -6.03 -13.74 6.96
C PRO A 7 -5.75 -13.38 5.48
N GLY A 8 -4.76 -14.05 4.89
CA GLY A 8 -4.41 -13.89 3.48
C GLY A 8 -3.61 -12.62 3.13
N LEU A 9 -3.28 -11.77 4.12
CA LEU A 9 -2.42 -10.62 3.91
C LEU A 9 -0.97 -10.94 4.28
N VAL A 10 -0.05 -10.64 3.37
CA VAL A 10 1.39 -10.65 3.65
C VAL A 10 1.75 -9.38 4.40
N GLN A 11 2.27 -9.49 5.63
CA GLN A 11 2.68 -8.33 6.42
C GLN A 11 3.95 -7.68 5.87
N THR A 12 4.99 -8.50 5.63
CA THR A 12 6.30 -8.02 5.19
C THR A 12 6.86 -8.93 4.10
N SER A 13 7.36 -8.34 3.04
CA SER A 13 8.03 -9.05 1.96
C SER A 13 9.31 -8.35 1.54
N LEU A 14 10.28 -9.16 1.10
CA LEU A 14 11.50 -8.74 0.47
C LEU A 14 11.54 -9.35 -0.94
N ASN A 15 11.64 -8.51 -1.95
CA ASN A 15 11.83 -8.94 -3.33
C ASN A 15 13.23 -8.58 -3.81
N TYR A 16 13.97 -9.57 -4.32
CA TYR A 16 15.20 -9.35 -5.07
C TYR A 16 14.83 -8.90 -6.47
N ALA A 17 14.69 -7.60 -6.65
CA ALA A 17 14.01 -7.02 -7.80
C ALA A 17 14.89 -6.97 -9.04
N MET A 18 16.19 -6.74 -8.86
CA MET A 18 17.13 -6.53 -9.97
C MET A 18 18.53 -6.93 -9.57
N VAL A 19 19.29 -7.51 -10.51
CA VAL A 19 20.75 -7.67 -10.43
C VAL A 19 21.35 -7.29 -11.77
N TYR A 20 22.43 -6.56 -11.76
CA TYR A 20 23.22 -6.23 -12.95
C TYR A 20 24.68 -6.00 -12.59
N THR A 21 25.54 -6.20 -13.57
CA THR A 21 26.99 -6.01 -13.41
C THR A 21 27.37 -4.67 -14.04
N GLU A 22 28.14 -3.89 -13.30
CA GLU A 22 28.90 -2.73 -13.77
C GLU A 22 30.36 -3.15 -13.94
N ASP A 23 31.23 -2.27 -14.42
CA ASP A 23 32.61 -2.63 -14.80
C ASP A 23 33.43 -3.27 -13.66
N ASP A 24 33.21 -2.83 -12.42
CA ASP A 24 33.98 -3.23 -11.23
C ASP A 24 33.15 -3.84 -10.10
N ARG A 25 31.82 -3.93 -10.26
CA ARG A 25 30.93 -4.37 -9.20
C ARG A 25 29.63 -5.03 -9.70
N VAL A 26 29.02 -5.80 -8.83
CA VAL A 26 27.66 -6.31 -9.02
C VAL A 26 26.71 -5.47 -8.17
N VAL A 27 25.67 -4.94 -8.80
CA VAL A 27 24.62 -4.16 -8.13
C VAL A 27 23.38 -4.99 -7.96
N SER A 28 22.91 -5.08 -6.73
CA SER A 28 21.68 -5.79 -6.35
C SER A 28 20.65 -4.79 -5.81
N ARG A 29 19.43 -4.79 -6.35
CA ARG A 29 18.34 -3.96 -5.84
C ARG A 29 17.26 -4.82 -5.21
N PHE A 30 16.88 -4.43 -4.00
CA PHE A 30 15.81 -5.06 -3.24
C PHE A 30 14.65 -4.10 -3.08
N MET A 31 13.44 -4.65 -3.09
CA MET A 31 12.22 -3.92 -2.76
C MET A 31 11.60 -4.55 -1.52
N ILE A 32 11.47 -3.76 -0.47
CA ILE A 32 10.85 -4.15 0.78
C ILE A 32 9.46 -3.52 0.84
N ARG A 33 8.45 -4.32 1.18
CA ARG A 33 7.10 -3.87 1.47
C ARG A 33 6.69 -4.39 2.82
N SER A 34 6.07 -3.54 3.63
CA SER A 34 5.53 -3.92 4.94
C SER A 34 4.36 -3.03 5.31
N SER A 35 3.40 -3.58 6.03
CA SER A 35 2.35 -2.81 6.71
C SER A 35 2.82 -2.27 8.07
N ILE A 36 4.05 -2.59 8.51
CA ILE A 36 4.63 -2.17 9.79
C ILE A 36 6.02 -1.58 9.54
N ASN A 37 6.25 -0.32 9.94
CA ASN A 37 7.50 0.41 9.72
C ASN A 37 8.71 -0.32 10.33
N SER A 38 8.61 -0.76 11.58
CA SER A 38 9.72 -1.44 12.28
C SER A 38 10.15 -2.73 11.58
N GLN A 39 9.23 -3.45 10.96
CA GLN A 39 9.52 -4.67 10.20
C GLN A 39 10.23 -4.36 8.86
N ALA A 40 9.82 -3.27 8.19
CA ALA A 40 10.51 -2.80 6.99
C ALA A 40 11.97 -2.41 7.30
N GLU A 41 12.15 -1.64 8.38
CA GLU A 41 13.47 -1.21 8.85
C GLU A 41 14.37 -2.38 9.28
N ASP A 42 13.81 -3.35 10.02
CA ASP A 42 14.55 -4.54 10.43
C ASP A 42 14.98 -5.36 9.22
N THR A 43 14.10 -5.55 8.25
CA THR A 43 14.41 -6.25 7.00
C THR A 43 15.53 -5.54 6.24
N ALA A 44 15.46 -4.20 6.13
CA ALA A 44 16.52 -3.42 5.50
C ALA A 44 17.86 -3.56 6.24
N ARG A 45 17.87 -3.46 7.59
CA ARG A 45 19.07 -3.64 8.40
C ARG A 45 19.71 -5.01 8.19
N ARG A 46 18.91 -6.08 8.09
CA ARG A 46 19.41 -7.45 7.83
C ARG A 46 20.08 -7.56 6.47
N VAL A 47 19.48 -7.02 5.42
CA VAL A 47 20.07 -6.99 4.07
C VAL A 47 21.38 -6.20 4.09
N MET A 48 21.40 -5.03 4.71
CA MET A 48 22.59 -4.20 4.82
C MET A 48 23.72 -4.91 5.62
N ALA A 49 23.38 -5.56 6.72
CA ALA A 49 24.35 -6.30 7.53
C ALA A 49 24.97 -7.47 6.75
N LEU A 50 24.16 -8.23 6.03
CA LEU A 50 24.62 -9.32 5.17
C LEU A 50 25.53 -8.80 4.05
N THR A 51 25.14 -7.72 3.38
CA THR A 51 25.93 -7.11 2.31
C THR A 51 27.30 -6.68 2.82
N ARG A 52 27.35 -6.03 3.98
CA ARG A 52 28.61 -5.62 4.60
C ARG A 52 29.48 -6.81 5.03
N ALA A 53 28.88 -7.86 5.57
CA ALA A 53 29.60 -9.09 5.94
C ALA A 53 30.23 -9.79 4.73
N LEU A 54 29.67 -9.59 3.53
CA LEU A 54 30.21 -10.07 2.27
C LEU A 54 31.15 -9.09 1.58
N GLY A 55 31.54 -8.00 2.24
CA GLY A 55 32.48 -7.00 1.72
C GLY A 55 31.86 -5.96 0.78
N GLY A 56 30.53 -5.89 0.70
CA GLY A 56 29.81 -4.94 -0.13
C GLY A 56 29.31 -3.71 0.63
N GLU A 57 28.81 -2.74 -0.12
CA GLU A 57 28.17 -1.53 0.40
C GLU A 57 26.66 -1.59 0.16
N ALA A 58 25.88 -1.04 1.10
CA ALA A 58 24.43 -1.00 0.97
C ALA A 58 23.87 0.34 1.49
N THR A 59 22.90 0.87 0.74
CA THR A 59 22.20 2.11 1.04
C THR A 59 20.69 1.91 0.90
N VAL A 60 19.92 2.76 1.59
CA VAL A 60 18.46 2.85 1.45
C VAL A 60 18.14 4.21 0.83
N PRO A 61 18.00 4.32 -0.49
CA PRO A 61 17.84 5.61 -1.17
C PRO A 61 16.48 6.25 -0.93
N SER A 62 15.45 5.45 -0.64
CA SER A 62 14.09 5.93 -0.36
C SER A 62 13.34 4.95 0.52
N SER A 63 12.42 5.47 1.33
CA SER A 63 11.48 4.67 2.12
C SER A 63 10.11 5.34 2.13
N TYR A 64 9.08 4.52 2.27
CA TYR A 64 7.69 4.96 2.45
C TYR A 64 7.19 4.48 3.80
N SER A 65 6.39 5.32 4.47
CA SER A 65 5.71 4.90 5.68
C SER A 65 4.73 3.77 5.40
N ALA A 66 4.68 2.80 6.29
CA ALA A 66 3.68 1.75 6.23
C ALA A 66 2.27 2.33 6.45
N TRP A 67 1.29 1.74 5.77
CA TRP A 67 -0.12 2.03 6.03
C TRP A 67 -0.70 0.87 6.82
N GLN A 68 -0.71 1.02 8.14
CA GLN A 68 -1.21 0.01 9.05
C GLN A 68 -2.74 -0.03 9.04
N TYR A 69 -3.32 -1.23 9.07
CA TYR A 69 -4.76 -1.39 9.22
C TYR A 69 -5.23 -0.81 10.55
N ARG A 70 -6.29 -0.01 10.50
CA ARG A 70 -6.94 0.59 11.67
C ARG A 70 -8.27 -0.13 11.94
N PRO A 71 -8.40 -0.91 13.04
CA PRO A 71 -9.63 -1.64 13.33
C PRO A 71 -10.85 -0.74 13.57
N ASP A 72 -10.65 0.39 14.25
CA ASP A 72 -11.64 1.35 14.70
C ASP A 72 -11.74 2.59 13.79
N SER A 73 -12.00 2.40 12.51
CA SER A 73 -12.11 3.49 11.52
C SER A 73 -13.56 3.96 11.40
N HIS A 74 -13.84 5.16 11.91
CA HIS A 74 -15.13 5.82 11.73
C HIS A 74 -15.40 6.15 10.25
N LEU A 75 -14.38 6.57 9.52
CA LEU A 75 -14.50 6.82 8.09
C LEU A 75 -14.96 5.56 7.34
N ARG A 76 -14.45 4.39 7.71
CA ARG A 76 -14.86 3.12 7.09
C ARG A 76 -16.33 2.80 7.36
N GLU A 77 -16.84 3.04 8.55
CA GLU A 77 -18.26 2.85 8.88
C GLU A 77 -19.14 3.75 8.01
N VAL A 78 -18.86 5.04 7.97
CA VAL A 78 -19.60 6.01 7.15
C VAL A 78 -19.54 5.66 5.67
N MET A 79 -18.37 5.24 5.19
CA MET A 79 -18.20 4.85 3.79
C MET A 79 -18.92 3.53 3.46
N THR A 80 -18.97 2.57 4.38
CA THR A 80 -19.75 1.33 4.19
C THR A 80 -21.22 1.65 3.97
N ASP A 81 -21.81 2.49 4.81
CA ASP A 81 -23.21 2.90 4.68
C ASP A 81 -23.48 3.71 3.39
N ALA A 82 -22.56 4.59 3.03
CA ALA A 82 -22.65 5.33 1.76
C ALA A 82 -22.55 4.39 0.55
N PHE A 83 -21.68 3.39 0.61
CA PHE A 83 -21.52 2.40 -0.44
C PHE A 83 -22.81 1.56 -0.62
N MET A 84 -23.38 1.07 0.47
CA MET A 84 -24.65 0.34 0.44
C MET A 84 -25.76 1.18 -0.20
N THR A 85 -25.82 2.47 0.10
CA THR A 85 -26.81 3.39 -0.48
C THR A 85 -26.63 3.57 -2.00
N VAL A 86 -25.39 3.67 -2.47
CA VAL A 86 -25.10 3.95 -3.90
C VAL A 86 -25.09 2.68 -4.76
N TYR A 87 -24.59 1.57 -4.21
CA TYR A 87 -24.39 0.32 -4.96
C TYR A 87 -25.42 -0.75 -4.65
N GLY A 88 -26.18 -0.64 -3.57
CA GLY A 88 -27.18 -1.63 -3.14
C GLY A 88 -26.60 -2.94 -2.63
N MET A 89 -25.32 -2.96 -2.27
CA MET A 89 -24.60 -4.13 -1.80
C MET A 89 -23.49 -3.73 -0.83
N GLU A 90 -23.00 -4.66 0.00
CA GLU A 90 -21.89 -4.41 0.91
C GLU A 90 -20.56 -4.23 0.16
N PRO A 91 -19.70 -3.29 0.61
CA PRO A 91 -18.37 -3.15 0.05
C PRO A 91 -17.47 -4.32 0.45
N ARG A 92 -16.57 -4.71 -0.43
CA ARG A 92 -15.45 -5.56 -0.06
C ARG A 92 -14.35 -4.71 0.57
N ILE A 93 -14.17 -4.84 1.87
CA ILE A 93 -13.08 -4.20 2.59
C ILE A 93 -11.86 -5.12 2.50
N ALA A 94 -10.74 -4.58 2.03
CA ALA A 94 -9.52 -5.34 1.89
C ALA A 94 -8.31 -4.49 2.32
N ALA A 95 -7.41 -5.09 3.06
CA ALA A 95 -6.06 -4.57 3.22
C ALA A 95 -5.19 -5.10 2.07
N GLN A 96 -4.36 -4.25 1.49
CA GLN A 96 -3.49 -4.63 0.38
C GLN A 96 -2.02 -4.46 0.76
N HIS A 97 -1.20 -5.41 0.32
CA HIS A 97 0.25 -5.34 0.44
C HIS A 97 0.84 -4.46 -0.67
N ALA A 98 0.49 -3.18 -0.64
CA ALA A 98 0.90 -2.18 -1.62
C ALA A 98 1.31 -0.87 -0.94
N SER A 99 2.23 -0.15 -1.57
CA SER A 99 2.55 1.22 -1.18
C SER A 99 1.53 2.15 -1.83
N LEU A 100 0.75 2.84 -1.01
CA LEU A 100 -0.25 3.80 -1.44
C LEU A 100 0.01 5.16 -0.78
N GLU A 101 -0.52 6.22 -1.34
CA GLU A 101 -0.42 7.59 -0.82
C GLU A 101 -0.96 7.70 0.60
N CYS A 102 -1.93 6.87 0.96
CA CYS A 102 -2.46 6.77 2.33
C CYS A 102 -1.37 6.48 3.36
N GLY A 103 -0.36 5.67 3.03
CA GLY A 103 0.80 5.42 3.90
C GLY A 103 1.63 6.68 4.12
N ILE A 104 1.82 7.49 3.08
CA ILE A 104 2.55 8.75 3.18
C ILE A 104 1.80 9.74 4.07
N PHE A 105 0.49 9.87 3.87
CA PHE A 105 -0.34 10.76 4.68
C PHE A 105 -0.41 10.32 6.14
N SER A 106 -0.64 9.03 6.39
CA SER A 106 -0.68 8.48 7.76
C SER A 106 0.66 8.60 8.48
N GLY A 107 1.78 8.52 7.75
CA GLY A 107 3.10 8.74 8.33
C GLY A 107 3.41 10.20 8.68
N LYS A 108 2.72 11.16 8.08
CA LYS A 108 2.90 12.60 8.33
C LYS A 108 1.86 13.19 9.29
N ILE A 109 0.67 12.62 9.30
CA ILE A 109 -0.46 13.09 10.12
C ILE A 109 -0.82 11.95 11.07
N PRO A 110 -0.38 12.02 12.34
CA PRO A 110 -0.75 11.03 13.34
C PRO A 110 -2.27 10.93 13.45
N GLU A 111 -2.78 9.72 13.72
CA GLU A 111 -4.22 9.43 13.89
C GLU A 111 -5.11 9.67 12.65
N LEU A 112 -4.54 9.97 11.49
CA LEU A 112 -5.33 10.10 10.27
C LEU A 112 -6.09 8.81 9.97
N ASP A 113 -7.42 8.91 9.91
CA ASP A 113 -8.28 7.85 9.39
C ASP A 113 -8.35 7.98 7.87
N CYS A 114 -7.84 6.98 7.16
CA CYS A 114 -7.59 7.06 5.72
C CYS A 114 -8.03 5.78 5.02
N ILE A 115 -8.76 5.94 3.92
CA ILE A 115 -9.25 4.84 3.09
C ILE A 115 -8.95 5.16 1.62
N SER A 116 -8.47 4.17 0.88
CA SER A 116 -8.27 4.26 -0.56
C SER A 116 -9.48 3.72 -1.31
N ILE A 117 -9.98 4.50 -2.25
CA ILE A 117 -11.05 4.13 -3.16
C ILE A 117 -10.67 4.54 -4.59
N GLY A 118 -11.30 3.91 -5.56
CA GLY A 118 -11.10 4.28 -6.96
C GLY A 118 -12.06 3.59 -7.89
N PRO A 119 -12.13 4.05 -9.15
CA PRO A 119 -12.88 3.39 -10.21
C PRO A 119 -12.21 2.11 -10.70
N ASP A 120 -12.91 1.34 -11.51
CA ASP A 120 -12.39 0.13 -12.14
C ASP A 120 -11.31 0.51 -13.17
N VAL A 121 -10.09 0.04 -12.93
CA VAL A 121 -8.96 0.16 -13.84
C VAL A 121 -8.45 -1.24 -14.18
N VAL A 122 -8.14 -1.48 -15.45
CA VAL A 122 -7.59 -2.75 -15.92
C VAL A 122 -6.24 -2.53 -16.57
N ASN A 123 -5.37 -3.54 -16.52
CA ASN A 123 -4.00 -3.51 -17.05
C ASN A 123 -3.15 -2.36 -16.47
N VAL A 124 -3.31 -2.07 -15.18
CA VAL A 124 -2.53 -1.05 -14.46
C VAL A 124 -1.03 -1.24 -14.68
N HIS A 125 -0.32 -0.12 -14.78
CA HIS A 125 1.13 -0.08 -15.02
C HIS A 125 1.59 -0.63 -16.37
N THR A 126 0.70 -0.65 -17.37
CA THR A 126 1.04 -1.04 -18.74
C THR A 126 0.57 -0.01 -19.76
N PRO A 127 1.13 0.01 -20.99
CA PRO A 127 0.62 0.85 -22.07
C PRO A 127 -0.82 0.55 -22.51
N ARG A 128 -1.42 -0.52 -21.98
CA ARG A 128 -2.81 -0.94 -22.24
C ARG A 128 -3.75 -0.60 -21.08
N GLU A 129 -3.31 0.23 -20.15
CA GLU A 129 -4.13 0.66 -19.03
C GLU A 129 -5.42 1.34 -19.52
N ARG A 130 -6.54 0.94 -18.93
CA ARG A 130 -7.86 1.47 -19.28
C ARG A 130 -8.69 1.73 -18.03
N LEU A 131 -9.34 2.87 -18.01
CA LEU A 131 -10.31 3.28 -17.02
C LEU A 131 -11.74 3.03 -17.53
N ARG A 132 -12.59 2.43 -16.71
CA ARG A 132 -14.01 2.27 -17.02
C ARG A 132 -14.78 3.53 -16.63
N ILE A 133 -15.17 4.33 -17.61
CA ILE A 133 -15.87 5.62 -17.41
C ILE A 133 -17.12 5.49 -16.51
N ALA A 134 -17.95 4.47 -16.73
CA ALA A 134 -19.15 4.26 -15.92
C ALA A 134 -18.82 4.02 -14.42
N SER A 135 -17.69 3.37 -14.09
CA SER A 135 -17.28 3.20 -12.70
C SER A 135 -16.79 4.50 -12.08
N THR A 136 -16.21 5.39 -12.87
CA THR A 136 -15.80 6.73 -12.40
C THR A 136 -17.01 7.55 -11.93
N TRP A 137 -18.11 7.52 -12.67
CA TRP A 137 -19.34 8.18 -12.25
C TRP A 137 -19.93 7.58 -10.97
N ARG A 138 -19.88 6.25 -10.81
CA ARG A 138 -20.34 5.60 -9.58
C ARG A 138 -19.42 5.95 -8.39
N THR A 139 -18.10 5.95 -8.60
CA THR A 139 -17.15 6.37 -7.56
C THR A 139 -17.39 7.82 -7.15
N TRP A 140 -17.68 8.70 -8.10
CA TRP A 140 -18.03 10.07 -7.80
C TRP A 140 -19.33 10.20 -6.97
N ALA A 141 -20.39 9.46 -7.34
CA ALA A 141 -21.63 9.41 -6.58
C ALA A 141 -21.41 8.91 -5.16
N PHE A 142 -20.56 7.88 -5.00
CA PHE A 142 -20.18 7.33 -3.71
C PHE A 142 -19.40 8.35 -2.87
N LEU A 143 -18.42 9.03 -3.43
CA LEU A 143 -17.66 10.08 -2.73
C LEU A 143 -18.60 11.21 -2.24
N ARG A 144 -19.51 11.67 -3.09
CA ARG A 144 -20.51 12.70 -2.72
C ARG A 144 -21.40 12.26 -1.56
N GLU A 145 -21.89 11.03 -1.58
CA GLU A 145 -22.72 10.47 -0.51
C GLU A 145 -21.92 10.35 0.80
N THR A 146 -20.66 9.90 0.74
CA THR A 146 -19.76 9.86 1.88
C THR A 146 -19.59 11.24 2.50
N LEU A 147 -19.25 12.26 1.70
CA LEU A 147 -19.05 13.62 2.18
C LEU A 147 -20.35 14.23 2.77
N ARG A 148 -21.53 13.86 2.25
CA ARG A 148 -22.79 14.28 2.81
C ARG A 148 -23.03 13.73 4.21
N ARG A 149 -22.56 12.50 4.49
CA ARG A 149 -22.71 11.81 5.78
C ARG A 149 -21.68 12.25 6.84
N LEU A 150 -20.56 12.79 6.40
CA LEU A 150 -19.49 13.29 7.28
C LEU A 150 -19.75 14.73 7.80
N LYS A 151 -20.87 15.35 7.44
CA LYS A 151 -21.27 16.68 7.91
C LYS A 151 -21.87 16.62 9.35
#